data_d55042972d51b845313b81947047cc23
#
_entry.id   d55042972d51b845313b81947047cc23
#
_cell.length_a   1.000
_cell.length_b   1.000
_cell.length_c   1.000
_cell.angle_alpha   90.00
_cell.angle_beta   90.00
_cell.angle_gamma   90.00
#
_symmetry.space_group_name_H-M   'P 1'
#
loop_
_entity.id
_entity.type
_entity.pdbx_description
1 polymer ?
#
loop_
_entity_poly.entity_id
_entity_poly.type
_entity_poly.pdbx_seq_one_letter_code
_entity_poly.pdbx_strand_id
1 'polypeptide(L)'
;MSEAKRINGMSSEGGDAMKFVSNAGSDRVLDLIRPWLKPNHRMDMVSPSFSLYAFSEVLTEMPHLSNARLVVPPTSTAPTKGTEQEQLGLLGTAADRASRNKLQAPWLARKLAAWLESKADVRHASGPIPQGTLVLRDAQGSAQQAALGSFSFSSEGLGVTPGNPLSLIQASESPPEAQMLSQWFDMQWVTLKEHPQAKADLIAAVKSLSAHREATSVYAVYEGSPRFQCNK
;
A
#
# COMPACT_ATOMS: atom_id res chain seq x y z
N MET A 1 -17.60 -15.17 45.77
CA MET A 1 -17.16 -16.32 44.98
C MET A 1 -18.24 -16.57 43.97
N SER A 2 -18.03 -16.14 42.75
CA SER A 2 -18.96 -16.40 41.63
C SER A 2 -18.14 -16.81 40.41
N GLU A 3 -18.36 -18.06 40.02
CA GLU A 3 -17.67 -18.70 38.88
C GLU A 3 -18.06 -18.05 37.56
N ALA A 4 -17.08 -17.50 36.87
CA ALA A 4 -17.23 -17.14 35.47
C ALA A 4 -17.20 -18.40 34.64
N LYS A 5 -18.38 -18.84 34.22
CA LYS A 5 -18.64 -19.97 33.34
C LYS A 5 -18.00 -19.67 31.95
N ARG A 6 -16.90 -20.35 31.65
CA ARG A 6 -16.32 -20.36 30.31
C ARG A 6 -17.32 -20.93 29.33
N ILE A 7 -17.73 -20.12 28.38
CA ILE A 7 -18.45 -20.59 27.19
C ILE A 7 -17.37 -21.13 26.24
N ASN A 8 -17.01 -22.39 26.43
CA ASN A 8 -16.21 -23.16 25.49
C ASN A 8 -17.18 -24.04 24.69
N GLY A 9 -17.09 -23.99 23.38
CA GLY A 9 -17.67 -25.02 22.51
C GLY A 9 -18.80 -24.54 21.62
N MET A 10 -18.49 -23.76 20.60
CA MET A 10 -19.17 -23.87 19.33
C MET A 10 -18.10 -24.16 18.27
N SER A 11 -17.84 -25.45 18.06
CA SER A 11 -17.23 -25.92 16.83
C SER A 11 -18.28 -25.68 15.75
N SER A 12 -18.12 -24.61 14.97
CA SER A 12 -18.90 -24.40 13.75
C SER A 12 -18.35 -25.34 12.68
N GLU A 13 -19.02 -26.44 12.45
CA GLU A 13 -18.89 -27.20 11.23
C GLU A 13 -19.14 -26.29 10.04
N GLY A 14 -18.09 -26.12 9.17
CA GLY A 14 -18.21 -25.80 7.75
C GLY A 14 -19.11 -24.62 7.33
N GLY A 15 -19.01 -23.47 7.96
CA GLY A 15 -19.60 -22.25 7.43
C GLY A 15 -18.47 -21.34 6.91
N ASP A 16 -18.56 -20.91 5.66
CA ASP A 16 -17.71 -19.89 5.06
C ASP A 16 -17.79 -18.59 5.89
N ALA A 17 -16.91 -18.42 6.86
CA ALA A 17 -16.88 -17.27 7.75
C ALA A 17 -15.72 -16.38 7.36
N MET A 18 -16.00 -15.16 6.91
CA MET A 18 -14.98 -14.15 6.71
C MET A 18 -14.40 -13.70 8.06
N LYS A 19 -13.07 -13.59 8.12
CA LYS A 19 -12.36 -13.11 9.30
C LYS A 19 -12.36 -11.58 9.33
N PHE A 20 -12.72 -11.00 10.48
CA PHE A 20 -12.46 -9.58 10.73
C PHE A 20 -11.02 -9.38 11.20
N VAL A 21 -10.36 -8.37 10.64
CA VAL A 21 -8.98 -8.00 10.93
C VAL A 21 -8.99 -6.71 11.74
N SER A 22 -8.41 -6.77 12.93
CA SER A 22 -8.32 -5.61 13.83
C SER A 22 -7.33 -4.54 13.35
N ASN A 23 -6.44 -4.91 12.44
CA ASN A 23 -5.33 -4.11 11.94
C ASN A 23 -4.41 -3.56 13.03
N ALA A 24 -4.24 -4.31 14.10
CA ALA A 24 -3.44 -3.96 15.27
C ALA A 24 -2.74 -5.19 15.86
N GLY A 25 -1.66 -4.97 16.59
CA GLY A 25 -0.90 -6.04 17.25
C GLY A 25 -0.33 -7.04 16.25
N SER A 26 -0.74 -8.31 16.37
CA SER A 26 -0.36 -9.41 15.46
C SER A 26 -1.42 -9.75 14.41
N ASP A 27 -2.48 -8.95 14.30
CA ASP A 27 -3.60 -9.18 13.38
C ASP A 27 -3.72 -7.99 12.42
N ARG A 28 -2.68 -7.77 11.61
CA ARG A 28 -2.55 -6.66 10.67
C ARG A 28 -2.76 -7.11 9.24
N VAL A 29 -3.18 -6.18 8.37
CA VAL A 29 -3.20 -6.42 6.91
C VAL A 29 -1.80 -6.83 6.44
N LEU A 30 -0.74 -6.22 6.98
CA LEU A 30 0.64 -6.60 6.67
C LEU A 30 0.94 -8.08 6.94
N ASP A 31 0.42 -8.61 8.04
CA ASP A 31 0.64 -10.02 8.43
C ASP A 31 -0.13 -10.98 7.52
N LEU A 32 -1.26 -10.54 6.95
CA LEU A 32 -2.00 -11.31 5.94
C LEU A 32 -1.26 -11.38 4.61
N ILE A 33 -0.64 -10.28 4.17
CA ILE A 33 -0.05 -10.23 2.83
C ILE A 33 1.33 -10.83 2.76
N ARG A 34 2.17 -10.60 3.78
CA ARG A 34 3.59 -10.98 3.78
C ARG A 34 3.85 -12.46 3.45
N PRO A 35 3.09 -13.44 3.96
CA PRO A 35 3.28 -14.84 3.64
C PRO A 35 3.10 -15.19 2.15
N TRP A 36 2.41 -14.32 1.39
CA TRP A 36 2.08 -14.52 -0.02
C TRP A 36 2.97 -13.74 -0.99
N LEU A 37 3.81 -12.84 -0.49
CA LEU A 37 4.77 -12.09 -1.31
C LEU A 37 5.97 -12.98 -1.64
N LYS A 38 5.75 -14.02 -2.43
CA LYS A 38 6.70 -15.08 -2.78
C LYS A 38 7.02 -15.09 -4.28
N PRO A 39 8.09 -15.78 -4.69
CA PRO A 39 8.42 -15.98 -6.09
C PRO A 39 7.24 -16.56 -6.88
N ASN A 40 7.00 -15.99 -8.06
CA ASN A 40 5.94 -16.37 -9.00
C ASN A 40 4.50 -16.08 -8.54
N HIS A 41 4.29 -15.57 -7.33
CA HIS A 41 2.97 -15.13 -6.86
C HIS A 41 2.60 -13.79 -7.51
N ARG A 42 1.31 -13.46 -7.45
CA ARG A 42 0.74 -12.23 -8.03
C ARG A 42 -0.08 -11.50 -6.99
N MET A 43 -0.17 -10.18 -7.16
CA MET A 43 -0.96 -9.32 -6.28
C MET A 43 -1.89 -8.44 -7.12
N ASP A 44 -3.16 -8.41 -6.77
CA ASP A 44 -4.15 -7.50 -7.31
C ASP A 44 -4.60 -6.57 -6.19
N MET A 45 -4.60 -5.27 -6.43
CA MET A 45 -4.93 -4.30 -5.40
C MET A 45 -5.72 -3.11 -5.95
N VAL A 46 -6.78 -2.74 -5.23
CA VAL A 46 -7.43 -1.44 -5.34
C VAL A 46 -7.09 -0.67 -4.07
N SER A 47 -6.53 0.52 -4.19
CA SER A 47 -6.11 1.27 -3.02
C SER A 47 -6.44 2.76 -3.10
N PRO A 48 -7.11 3.32 -2.07
CA PRO A 48 -7.38 4.77 -1.99
C PRO A 48 -6.11 5.63 -1.93
N SER A 49 -4.99 5.09 -1.44
CA SER A 49 -3.70 5.76 -1.41
C SER A 49 -2.56 4.76 -1.57
N PHE A 50 -1.40 5.23 -1.99
CA PHE A 50 -0.22 4.39 -2.26
C PHE A 50 1.03 5.05 -1.70
N SER A 51 1.54 4.56 -0.55
CA SER A 51 2.61 5.20 0.21
C SER A 51 3.97 4.53 0.01
N LEU A 52 5.01 5.36 -0.12
CA LEU A 52 6.43 4.93 -0.08
C LEU A 52 6.77 4.18 1.21
N TYR A 53 6.19 4.60 2.33
CA TYR A 53 6.46 4.00 3.62
C TYR A 53 5.82 2.63 3.77
N ALA A 54 4.61 2.44 3.22
CA ALA A 54 4.01 1.12 3.11
C ALA A 54 4.86 0.17 2.24
N PHE A 55 5.37 0.68 1.10
CA PHE A 55 6.29 -0.09 0.26
C PHE A 55 7.57 -0.47 1.00
N SER A 56 8.09 0.40 1.87
CA SER A 56 9.29 0.09 2.66
C SER A 56 9.13 -1.10 3.60
N GLU A 57 7.90 -1.36 4.07
CA GLU A 57 7.61 -2.49 4.96
C GLU A 57 7.65 -3.85 4.27
N VAL A 58 7.48 -3.86 2.95
CA VAL A 58 7.46 -5.07 2.11
C VAL A 58 8.53 -5.01 1.02
N LEU A 59 9.53 -4.16 1.21
CA LEU A 59 10.58 -3.87 0.22
C LEU A 59 11.39 -5.11 -0.18
N THR A 60 11.60 -6.02 0.77
CA THR A 60 12.38 -7.25 0.53
C THR A 60 11.56 -8.32 -0.17
N GLU A 61 10.25 -8.32 0.02
CA GLU A 61 9.34 -9.34 -0.48
C GLU A 61 8.73 -8.98 -1.85
N MET A 62 8.34 -7.71 -2.02
CA MET A 62 7.67 -7.23 -3.25
C MET A 62 8.40 -7.55 -4.56
N PRO A 63 9.74 -7.48 -4.64
CA PRO A 63 10.47 -7.84 -5.87
C PRO A 63 10.32 -9.30 -6.29
N HIS A 64 9.95 -10.19 -5.38
CA HIS A 64 9.76 -11.61 -5.66
C HIS A 64 8.48 -11.89 -6.46
N LEU A 65 7.49 -11.02 -6.38
CA LEU A 65 6.26 -11.16 -7.16
C LEU A 65 6.57 -11.22 -8.66
N SER A 66 5.82 -12.03 -9.37
CA SER A 66 5.91 -12.08 -10.84
C SER A 66 5.24 -10.87 -11.48
N ASN A 67 4.09 -10.46 -10.94
CA ASN A 67 3.29 -9.34 -11.46
C ASN A 67 2.41 -8.76 -10.33
N ALA A 68 2.02 -7.49 -10.48
CA ALA A 68 0.99 -6.85 -9.68
C ALA A 68 0.07 -6.01 -10.55
N ARG A 69 -1.24 -6.07 -10.31
CA ARG A 69 -2.24 -5.18 -10.93
C ARG A 69 -2.74 -4.19 -9.88
N LEU A 70 -2.60 -2.90 -10.17
CA LEU A 70 -2.92 -1.83 -9.24
C LEU A 70 -4.01 -0.93 -9.81
N VAL A 71 -5.07 -0.71 -9.04
CA VAL A 71 -6.04 0.34 -9.30
C VAL A 71 -5.82 1.44 -8.27
N VAL A 72 -5.48 2.64 -8.76
CA VAL A 72 -5.16 3.81 -7.93
C VAL A 72 -6.11 4.97 -8.28
N PRO A 73 -6.25 5.97 -7.38
CA PRO A 73 -7.02 7.17 -7.70
C PRO A 73 -6.51 7.85 -8.97
N PRO A 74 -7.39 8.47 -9.75
CA PRO A 74 -6.96 9.23 -10.92
C PRO A 74 -6.06 10.38 -10.47
N THR A 75 -4.94 10.56 -11.17
CA THR A 75 -4.14 11.78 -11.04
C THR A 75 -4.93 12.92 -11.67
N SER A 76 -5.33 13.90 -10.87
CA SER A 76 -6.10 15.02 -11.36
C SER A 76 -5.22 15.94 -12.23
N THR A 77 -5.58 16.09 -13.49
CA THR A 77 -5.00 17.12 -14.38
C THR A 77 -5.55 18.53 -14.10
N ALA A 78 -6.54 18.65 -13.21
CA ALA A 78 -7.07 19.93 -12.79
C ALA A 78 -6.20 20.53 -11.67
N PRO A 79 -5.99 21.86 -11.62
CA PRO A 79 -5.27 22.53 -10.54
C PRO A 79 -6.12 22.55 -9.24
N THR A 80 -6.40 21.39 -8.69
CA THR A 80 -6.99 21.24 -7.37
C THR A 80 -5.91 21.47 -6.32
N LYS A 81 -6.29 22.09 -5.20
CA LYS A 81 -5.41 22.39 -4.07
C LYS A 81 -4.72 21.12 -3.58
N GLY A 82 -3.46 20.93 -3.93
CA GLY A 82 -2.62 19.79 -3.54
C GLY A 82 -1.76 19.30 -4.70
N THR A 83 -0.57 18.81 -4.41
CA THR A 83 0.28 18.17 -5.40
C THR A 83 -0.23 16.77 -5.72
N GLU A 84 0.06 16.23 -6.92
CA GLU A 84 -0.26 14.84 -7.29
C GLU A 84 0.23 13.83 -6.24
N GLN A 85 1.34 14.13 -5.58
CA GLN A 85 1.94 13.34 -4.51
C GLN A 85 1.06 13.27 -3.26
N GLU A 86 0.37 14.37 -2.93
CA GLU A 86 -0.58 14.42 -1.81
C GLU A 86 -1.87 13.67 -2.14
N GLN A 87 -2.35 13.77 -3.37
CA GLN A 87 -3.56 13.07 -3.82
C GLN A 87 -3.38 11.55 -3.81
N LEU A 88 -2.20 11.05 -4.19
CA LEU A 88 -1.86 9.65 -4.15
C LEU A 88 -1.44 9.17 -2.73
N GLY A 89 -1.23 10.08 -1.79
CA GLY A 89 -0.75 9.73 -0.45
C GLY A 89 0.67 9.16 -0.43
N LEU A 90 1.50 9.48 -1.43
CA LEU A 90 2.83 8.89 -1.60
C LEU A 90 3.76 9.13 -0.41
N LEU A 91 3.65 10.28 0.25
CA LEU A 91 4.45 10.62 1.43
C LEU A 91 3.82 10.16 2.76
N GLY A 92 2.74 9.39 2.70
CA GLY A 92 2.04 8.93 3.90
C GLY A 92 1.46 10.06 4.73
N THR A 93 1.13 9.76 5.98
CA THR A 93 0.59 10.72 6.94
C THR A 93 1.66 11.66 7.50
N ALA A 94 1.24 12.69 8.24
CA ALA A 94 2.16 13.55 8.97
C ALA A 94 2.97 12.76 10.01
N ALA A 95 2.37 11.74 10.65
CA ALA A 95 3.04 10.85 11.58
C ALA A 95 4.11 10.01 10.89
N ASP A 96 3.83 9.45 9.71
CA ASP A 96 4.82 8.74 8.90
C ASP A 96 6.03 9.62 8.59
N ARG A 97 5.77 10.87 8.18
CA ARG A 97 6.83 11.81 7.84
C ARG A 97 7.68 12.23 9.04
N ALA A 98 7.09 12.30 10.22
CA ALA A 98 7.79 12.69 11.46
C ALA A 98 8.67 11.54 11.98
N SER A 99 8.18 10.31 11.92
CA SER A 99 8.85 9.14 12.49
C SER A 99 9.95 8.55 11.60
N ARG A 100 9.89 8.80 10.27
CA ARG A 100 10.80 8.17 9.32
C ARG A 100 11.93 9.09 8.88
N ASN A 101 13.10 8.47 8.70
CA ASN A 101 14.28 9.20 8.21
C ASN A 101 14.02 9.73 6.79
N LYS A 102 13.89 11.04 6.71
CA LYS A 102 13.63 11.76 5.46
C LYS A 102 14.69 11.51 4.37
N LEU A 103 15.92 11.13 4.72
CA LEU A 103 16.98 10.82 3.77
C LEU A 103 16.75 9.53 2.98
N GLN A 104 15.90 8.62 3.48
CA GLN A 104 15.59 7.37 2.78
C GLN A 104 14.53 7.53 1.67
N ALA A 105 13.72 8.59 1.71
CA ALA A 105 12.61 8.77 0.76
C ALA A 105 13.07 8.78 -0.72
N PRO A 106 14.16 9.46 -1.14
CA PRO A 106 14.63 9.42 -2.51
C PRO A 106 15.10 8.02 -2.96
N TRP A 107 15.73 7.28 -2.06
CA TRP A 107 16.15 5.91 -2.34
C TRP A 107 14.95 4.97 -2.48
N LEU A 108 13.98 5.07 -1.56
CA LEU A 108 12.73 4.31 -1.62
C LEU A 108 11.94 4.63 -2.90
N ALA A 109 11.87 5.91 -3.29
CA ALA A 109 11.21 6.33 -4.52
C ALA A 109 11.84 5.69 -5.76
N ARG A 110 13.18 5.63 -5.83
CA ARG A 110 13.87 4.92 -6.94
C ARG A 110 13.55 3.42 -6.95
N LYS A 111 13.52 2.78 -5.78
CA LYS A 111 13.18 1.35 -5.67
C LYS A 111 11.74 1.07 -6.06
N LEU A 112 10.80 1.91 -5.60
CA LEU A 112 9.40 1.78 -5.96
C LEU A 112 9.19 2.02 -7.46
N ALA A 113 9.80 3.06 -8.05
CA ALA A 113 9.70 3.34 -9.47
C ALA A 113 10.20 2.14 -10.32
N ALA A 114 11.36 1.58 -9.97
CA ALA A 114 11.91 0.41 -10.67
C ALA A 114 10.99 -0.84 -10.53
N TRP A 115 10.37 -1.03 -9.36
CA TRP A 115 9.41 -2.11 -9.16
C TRP A 115 8.14 -1.89 -9.99
N LEU A 116 7.58 -0.68 -9.98
CA LEU A 116 6.42 -0.32 -10.81
C LEU A 116 6.70 -0.55 -12.29
N GLU A 117 7.85 -0.10 -12.78
CA GLU A 117 8.26 -0.28 -14.18
C GLU A 117 8.28 -1.74 -14.59
N SER A 118 8.85 -2.60 -13.76
CA SER A 118 9.14 -4.00 -14.10
C SER A 118 8.03 -4.99 -13.74
N LYS A 119 7.19 -4.69 -12.75
CA LYS A 119 6.29 -5.66 -12.13
C LYS A 119 4.81 -5.24 -12.09
N ALA A 120 4.50 -3.94 -12.19
CA ALA A 120 3.14 -3.47 -12.01
C ALA A 120 2.46 -3.12 -13.34
N ASP A 121 1.19 -3.51 -13.44
CA ASP A 121 0.23 -2.92 -14.36
C ASP A 121 -0.68 -1.99 -13.56
N VAL A 122 -0.93 -0.79 -14.07
CA VAL A 122 -1.63 0.26 -13.33
C VAL A 122 -2.83 0.76 -14.14
N ARG A 123 -3.98 0.87 -13.50
CA ARG A 123 -5.17 1.54 -14.03
C ARG A 123 -5.66 2.61 -13.06
N HIS A 124 -6.22 3.68 -13.59
CA HIS A 124 -6.90 4.68 -12.76
C HIS A 124 -8.35 4.25 -12.49
N ALA A 125 -8.79 4.45 -11.26
CA ALA A 125 -10.21 4.35 -10.93
C ALA A 125 -10.99 5.41 -11.69
N SER A 126 -12.26 5.14 -12.00
CA SER A 126 -13.16 6.10 -12.65
C SER A 126 -13.64 7.22 -11.72
N GLY A 127 -13.32 7.14 -10.43
CA GLY A 127 -13.70 8.09 -9.38
C GLY A 127 -13.04 7.77 -8.05
N PRO A 128 -13.52 8.36 -6.94
CA PRO A 128 -12.97 8.08 -5.61
C PRO A 128 -13.06 6.60 -5.27
N ILE A 129 -12.00 6.06 -4.69
CA ILE A 129 -11.95 4.67 -4.21
C ILE A 129 -12.47 4.65 -2.77
N PRO A 130 -13.61 3.98 -2.49
CA PRO A 130 -14.23 4.04 -1.17
C PRO A 130 -13.53 3.15 -0.13
N GLN A 131 -12.85 2.07 -0.59
CA GLN A 131 -12.24 1.08 0.29
C GLN A 131 -11.08 0.36 -0.40
N GLY A 132 -10.19 -0.21 0.39
CA GLY A 132 -9.13 -1.08 -0.10
C GLY A 132 -9.66 -2.45 -0.48
N THR A 133 -9.05 -3.04 -1.51
CA THR A 133 -9.27 -4.43 -1.91
C THR A 133 -7.93 -5.04 -2.26
N LEU A 134 -7.67 -6.24 -1.79
CA LEU A 134 -6.43 -6.97 -2.03
C LEU A 134 -6.75 -8.43 -2.34
N VAL A 135 -6.13 -8.97 -3.38
CA VAL A 135 -6.17 -10.39 -3.73
C VAL A 135 -4.75 -10.86 -3.98
N LEU A 136 -4.37 -11.95 -3.34
CA LEU A 136 -3.08 -12.59 -3.48
C LEU A 136 -3.27 -13.94 -4.17
N ARG A 137 -2.54 -14.13 -5.26
CA ARG A 137 -2.63 -15.33 -6.11
C ARG A 137 -1.33 -16.12 -6.05
N ASP A 138 -1.44 -17.43 -6.10
CA ASP A 138 -0.30 -18.31 -6.23
C ASP A 138 0.36 -18.26 -7.62
N ALA A 139 1.35 -19.09 -7.84
CA ALA A 139 2.06 -19.21 -9.11
C ALA A 139 1.17 -19.71 -10.26
N GLN A 140 0.09 -20.40 -9.97
CA GLN A 140 -0.91 -20.87 -10.93
C GLN A 140 -1.96 -19.81 -11.24
N GLY A 141 -1.97 -18.70 -10.50
CA GLY A 141 -2.93 -17.61 -10.63
C GLY A 141 -4.21 -17.81 -9.84
N SER A 142 -4.30 -18.85 -9.01
CA SER A 142 -5.44 -19.10 -8.12
C SER A 142 -5.38 -18.18 -6.92
N ALA A 143 -6.52 -17.56 -6.57
CA ALA A 143 -6.61 -16.70 -5.39
C ALA A 143 -6.49 -17.54 -4.12
N GLN A 144 -5.59 -17.16 -3.23
CA GLN A 144 -5.29 -17.86 -1.99
C GLN A 144 -5.69 -17.05 -0.76
N GLN A 145 -5.54 -15.74 -0.83
CA GLN A 145 -5.88 -14.82 0.24
C GLN A 145 -6.49 -13.55 -0.35
N ALA A 146 -7.49 -13.02 0.31
CA ALA A 146 -8.09 -11.75 -0.06
C ALA A 146 -8.46 -10.93 1.16
N ALA A 147 -8.52 -9.61 1.00
CA ALA A 147 -9.01 -8.69 2.01
C ALA A 147 -9.74 -7.52 1.35
N LEU A 148 -10.75 -7.01 2.03
CA LEU A 148 -11.47 -5.80 1.64
C LEU A 148 -11.85 -4.98 2.86
N GLY A 149 -12.01 -3.67 2.69
CA GLY A 149 -12.48 -2.80 3.77
C GLY A 149 -11.76 -1.48 3.87
N SER A 150 -11.85 -0.86 5.04
CA SER A 150 -11.33 0.47 5.31
C SER A 150 -9.82 0.48 5.50
N PHE A 151 -9.08 0.08 4.47
CA PHE A 151 -7.62 0.15 4.44
C PHE A 151 -7.11 0.72 3.11
N SER A 152 -5.85 1.07 3.08
CA SER A 152 -5.12 1.50 1.89
C SER A 152 -3.68 0.97 1.95
N PHE A 153 -2.93 1.09 0.87
CA PHE A 153 -1.50 0.79 0.88
C PHE A 153 -0.72 1.96 1.50
N SER A 154 -0.91 2.09 2.81
CA SER A 154 -0.29 3.09 3.68
C SER A 154 0.17 2.42 4.97
N SER A 155 1.03 3.09 5.76
CA SER A 155 1.49 2.53 7.05
C SER A 155 0.32 2.27 8.00
N GLU A 156 -0.66 3.16 8.03
CA GLU A 156 -1.90 2.97 8.82
C GLU A 156 -2.74 1.82 8.25
N GLY A 157 -2.95 1.81 6.93
CA GLY A 157 -3.76 0.79 6.28
C GLY A 157 -3.17 -0.62 6.36
N LEU A 158 -1.85 -0.74 6.45
CA LEU A 158 -1.16 -2.02 6.69
C LEU A 158 -1.05 -2.39 8.18
N GLY A 159 -1.46 -1.51 9.10
CA GLY A 159 -1.38 -1.73 10.54
C GLY A 159 0.02 -1.56 11.14
N VAL A 160 0.94 -0.88 10.42
CA VAL A 160 2.30 -0.58 10.91
C VAL A 160 2.27 0.57 11.92
N THR A 161 1.45 1.56 11.65
CA THR A 161 1.14 2.66 12.57
C THR A 161 -0.33 2.61 12.96
N PRO A 162 -0.70 3.10 14.16
CA PRO A 162 -2.10 3.13 14.57
C PRO A 162 -2.96 3.89 13.54
N GLY A 163 -4.03 3.26 13.09
CA GLY A 163 -5.03 3.84 12.20
C GLY A 163 -6.33 4.19 12.92
N ASN A 164 -7.39 4.37 12.15
CA ASN A 164 -8.72 4.61 12.71
C ASN A 164 -9.24 3.32 13.39
N PRO A 165 -9.54 3.33 14.71
CA PRO A 165 -10.03 2.14 15.43
C PRO A 165 -11.41 1.68 14.95
N LEU A 166 -12.14 2.49 14.18
CA LEU A 166 -13.42 2.12 13.58
C LEU A 166 -13.28 1.55 12.17
N SER A 167 -12.05 1.33 11.68
CA SER A 167 -11.80 0.68 10.41
C SER A 167 -12.31 -0.75 10.45
N LEU A 168 -13.15 -1.10 9.47
CA LEU A 168 -13.65 -2.45 9.31
C LEU A 168 -12.93 -3.09 8.13
N ILE A 169 -12.22 -4.18 8.40
CA ILE A 169 -11.48 -4.95 7.41
C ILE A 169 -11.90 -6.40 7.51
N GLN A 170 -12.21 -7.01 6.38
CA GLN A 170 -12.55 -8.41 6.25
C GLN A 170 -11.48 -9.12 5.44
N ALA A 171 -11.11 -10.32 5.86
CA ALA A 171 -10.19 -11.19 5.15
C ALA A 171 -10.82 -12.54 4.87
N SER A 172 -10.45 -13.17 3.77
CA SER A 172 -10.87 -14.53 3.46
C SER A 172 -10.20 -15.52 4.42
N GLU A 173 -10.93 -16.53 4.85
CA GLU A 173 -10.40 -17.67 5.62
C GLU A 173 -10.09 -18.87 4.72
N SER A 174 -10.63 -18.85 3.50
CA SER A 174 -10.50 -19.96 2.56
C SER A 174 -10.21 -19.49 1.12
N PRO A 175 -9.55 -20.32 0.30
CA PRO A 175 -9.36 -20.01 -1.11
C PRO A 175 -10.65 -19.77 -1.91
N PRO A 176 -11.78 -20.48 -1.68
CA PRO A 176 -13.04 -20.18 -2.35
C PRO A 176 -13.55 -18.75 -2.10
N GLU A 177 -13.44 -18.23 -0.87
CA GLU A 177 -13.80 -16.84 -0.56
C GLU A 177 -12.87 -15.85 -1.26
N ALA A 178 -11.55 -16.12 -1.23
CA ALA A 178 -10.57 -15.32 -1.96
C ALA A 178 -10.89 -15.29 -3.46
N GLN A 179 -11.37 -16.42 -4.01
CA GLN A 179 -11.75 -16.55 -5.41
C GLN A 179 -12.96 -15.66 -5.76
N MET A 180 -13.92 -15.48 -4.86
CA MET A 180 -15.06 -14.58 -5.10
C MET A 180 -14.60 -13.13 -5.27
N LEU A 181 -13.73 -12.63 -4.38
CA LEU A 181 -13.19 -11.28 -4.49
C LEU A 181 -12.28 -11.13 -5.72
N SER A 182 -11.55 -12.18 -6.06
CA SER A 182 -10.75 -12.27 -7.26
C SER A 182 -11.58 -12.10 -8.55
N GLN A 183 -12.71 -12.77 -8.66
CA GLN A 183 -13.64 -12.63 -9.79
C GLN A 183 -14.19 -11.20 -9.89
N TRP A 184 -14.55 -10.61 -8.76
CA TRP A 184 -14.96 -9.20 -8.73
C TRP A 184 -13.85 -8.30 -9.24
N PHE A 185 -12.61 -8.48 -8.77
CA PHE A 185 -11.47 -7.68 -9.23
C PHE A 185 -11.25 -7.82 -10.72
N ASP A 186 -11.31 -9.06 -11.26
CA ASP A 186 -11.12 -9.33 -12.68
C ASP A 186 -12.18 -8.62 -13.53
N MET A 187 -13.46 -8.62 -13.10
CA MET A 187 -14.53 -7.87 -13.77
C MET A 187 -14.26 -6.35 -13.75
N GLN A 188 -13.87 -5.81 -12.59
CA GLN A 188 -13.53 -4.37 -12.49
C GLN A 188 -12.33 -4.04 -13.35
N TRP A 189 -11.30 -4.87 -13.33
CA TRP A 189 -10.11 -4.67 -14.15
C TRP A 189 -10.41 -4.58 -15.63
N VAL A 190 -11.26 -5.46 -16.16
CA VAL A 190 -11.68 -5.42 -17.57
C VAL A 190 -12.52 -4.17 -17.88
N THR A 191 -13.38 -3.76 -16.93
CA THR A 191 -14.28 -2.60 -17.11
C THR A 191 -13.51 -1.26 -17.10
N LEU A 192 -12.47 -1.16 -16.29
CA LEU A 192 -11.60 0.02 -16.26
C LEU A 192 -10.85 0.14 -17.59
N LYS A 193 -11.01 1.30 -18.23
CA LYS A 193 -10.32 1.57 -19.50
C LYS A 193 -8.82 1.46 -19.30
N GLU A 194 -8.15 0.82 -20.27
CA GLU A 194 -6.71 0.93 -20.38
C GLU A 194 -6.36 2.39 -20.64
N HIS A 195 -5.66 2.97 -19.68
CA HIS A 195 -5.10 4.30 -19.82
C HIS A 195 -3.58 4.14 -19.86
N PRO A 196 -2.96 4.14 -21.05
CA PRO A 196 -1.51 3.88 -21.18
C PRO A 196 -0.67 4.80 -20.29
N GLN A 197 -1.20 6.00 -19.99
CA GLN A 197 -0.54 7.01 -19.19
C GLN A 197 -0.62 6.72 -17.67
N ALA A 198 -1.57 5.91 -17.19
CA ALA A 198 -1.77 5.71 -15.75
C ALA A 198 -0.52 5.21 -15.01
N LYS A 199 0.18 4.24 -15.61
CA LYS A 199 1.45 3.73 -15.07
C LYS A 199 2.56 4.78 -15.16
N ALA A 200 2.65 5.51 -16.27
CA ALA A 200 3.66 6.54 -16.47
C ALA A 200 3.45 7.71 -15.47
N ASP A 201 2.21 8.12 -15.24
CA ASP A 201 1.86 9.18 -14.30
C ASP A 201 2.25 8.80 -12.87
N LEU A 202 1.89 7.58 -12.43
CA LEU A 202 2.29 7.09 -11.11
C LEU A 202 3.82 7.04 -10.95
N ILE A 203 4.52 6.54 -11.96
CA ILE A 203 5.99 6.48 -11.94
C ILE A 203 6.60 7.88 -11.91
N ALA A 204 6.06 8.82 -12.68
CA ALA A 204 6.51 10.22 -12.70
C ALA A 204 6.30 10.88 -11.33
N ALA A 205 5.12 10.69 -10.71
CA ALA A 205 4.83 11.18 -9.37
C ALA A 205 5.80 10.61 -8.32
N VAL A 206 6.12 9.32 -8.39
CA VAL A 206 7.10 8.67 -7.50
C VAL A 206 8.50 9.20 -7.76
N LYS A 207 8.94 9.34 -9.00
CA LYS A 207 10.28 9.84 -9.36
C LYS A 207 10.48 11.30 -8.94
N SER A 208 9.46 12.13 -8.98
CA SER A 208 9.55 13.53 -8.55
C SER A 208 9.92 13.67 -7.06
N LEU A 209 9.56 12.67 -6.23
CA LEU A 209 10.00 12.63 -4.83
C LEU A 209 11.51 12.40 -4.67
N SER A 210 12.17 11.79 -5.65
CA SER A 210 13.62 11.60 -5.63
C SER A 210 14.39 12.86 -6.07
N ALA A 211 13.83 13.62 -7.00
CA ALA A 211 14.48 14.80 -7.56
C ALA A 211 14.46 16.02 -6.63
N HIS A 212 13.38 16.21 -5.87
CA HIS A 212 13.19 17.43 -5.03
C HIS A 212 14.19 17.60 -3.89
N ARG A 213 14.96 16.57 -3.54
CA ARG A 213 15.89 16.58 -2.42
C ARG A 213 17.37 16.70 -2.79
N GLU A 214 17.75 16.35 -3.99
CA GLU A 214 19.11 16.57 -4.45
C GLU A 214 19.40 18.08 -4.55
N ALA A 215 18.41 18.87 -4.99
CA ALA A 215 18.52 20.33 -5.06
C ALA A 215 18.60 21.01 -3.68
N THR A 216 17.88 20.48 -2.65
CA THR A 216 17.85 21.11 -1.32
C THR A 216 19.04 20.73 -0.45
N SER A 217 19.62 19.54 -0.66
CA SER A 217 20.74 19.03 0.15
C SER A 217 22.06 19.74 -0.16
N VAL A 218 22.27 20.17 -1.38
CA VAL A 218 23.53 20.83 -1.79
C VAL A 218 23.59 22.27 -1.25
N TYR A 219 22.47 22.97 -1.16
CA TYR A 219 22.43 24.35 -0.61
C TYR A 219 22.47 24.40 0.92
N ALA A 220 21.88 23.44 1.62
CA ALA A 220 21.84 23.43 3.09
C ALA A 220 23.22 23.18 3.73
N VAL A 221 24.17 22.58 3.02
CA VAL A 221 25.52 22.34 3.53
C VAL A 221 26.39 23.61 3.44
N TYR A 222 26.08 24.53 2.52
CA TYR A 222 26.88 25.74 2.33
C TYR A 222 26.50 26.92 3.27
N GLU A 223 25.27 26.96 3.78
CA GLU A 223 24.82 28.03 4.69
C GLU A 223 25.17 27.79 6.16
N GLY A 224 25.63 26.59 6.53
CA GLY A 224 25.92 26.18 7.91
C GLY A 224 27.41 26.23 8.31
N SER A 225 28.33 26.62 7.45
CA SER A 225 29.75 26.71 7.83
C SER A 225 30.02 27.99 8.64
N PRO A 226 30.45 27.90 9.92
CA PRO A 226 30.85 29.06 10.69
C PRO A 226 32.07 29.69 10.02
N ARG A 227 31.95 30.96 9.65
CA ARG A 227 33.09 31.75 9.21
C ARG A 227 34.07 31.83 10.37
N PHE A 228 35.21 31.17 10.24
CA PHE A 228 36.34 31.41 11.10
C PHE A 228 36.76 32.87 10.92
N GLN A 229 36.42 33.72 11.87
CA GLN A 229 37.03 35.05 11.98
C GLN A 229 38.44 34.85 12.53
N CYS A 230 39.46 35.00 11.69
CA CYS A 230 40.83 35.25 12.13
C CYS A 230 40.91 36.66 12.69
N ASN A 231 40.96 36.80 14.00
CA ASN A 231 41.44 38.04 14.64
C ASN A 231 42.96 38.08 14.54
N LYS A 232 43.43 39.16 13.92
CA LYS A 232 44.84 39.63 14.04
C LYS A 232 45.03 40.42 15.30
#